data_c1da41950f5d3cbb4a8fc762f8526e21
#
_entry.id   c1da41950f5d3cbb4a8fc762f8526e21
#
_cell.length_a   1.000
_cell.length_b   1.000
_cell.length_c   1.000
_cell.angle_alpha   90.00
_cell.angle_beta   90.00
_cell.angle_gamma   90.00
#
_symmetry.space_group_name_H-M   'P 1'
#
loop_
_entity.id
_entity.type
_entity.pdbx_description
1 polymer ?
#
loop_
_entity_poly.entity_id
_entity_poly.type
_entity_poly.pdbx_seq_one_letter_code
_entity_poly.pdbx_strand_id
1 'polypeptide(L)'
;MFEGFESVCLPVGKVGALIASLKQAECDKLALVGQFKRPAFSDISLDKSALALMGRLMLTGDDAALRIVAAYFDEQNIAVVSNAEYLPQQVLPLFYRTQRQFTAGEGDAAKHARTVLDRLGDLDIGQSVIVQQRRVLAIEGAEGTNEMIARTAELIDKSQPDTVFVKMAKSGQDIALDMPVFGVETLSYLEKSGIRTVCLEGEKIMLADPLDVINAAADEAGISICTFASLSEKVDD
;
A
#
# COMPACT_ATOMS: atom_id res chain seq x y z
N MET A 1 -1.46 -13.15 -17.70
CA MET A 1 -2.17 -12.86 -18.96
C MET A 1 -3.64 -12.88 -18.61
N PHE A 2 -4.40 -11.87 -19.02
CA PHE A 2 -5.83 -11.74 -18.65
C PHE A 2 -6.67 -12.54 -19.65
N GLU A 3 -6.71 -13.87 -19.50
CA GLU A 3 -7.52 -14.73 -20.35
C GLU A 3 -9.01 -14.40 -20.22
N GLY A 4 -9.68 -14.22 -21.34
CA GLY A 4 -11.12 -13.91 -21.40
C GLY A 4 -11.46 -12.42 -21.36
N PHE A 5 -10.46 -11.53 -21.29
CA PHE A 5 -10.66 -10.09 -21.36
C PHE A 5 -9.94 -9.47 -22.56
N GLU A 6 -10.55 -8.47 -23.17
CA GLU A 6 -9.88 -7.67 -24.19
C GLU A 6 -8.70 -6.93 -23.52
N SER A 7 -7.51 -7.07 -24.08
CA SER A 7 -6.29 -6.51 -23.50
C SER A 7 -5.39 -5.90 -24.56
N VAL A 8 -4.83 -4.72 -24.23
CA VAL A 8 -3.87 -4.01 -25.06
C VAL A 8 -2.61 -3.75 -24.24
N CYS A 9 -1.45 -4.14 -24.78
CA CYS A 9 -0.17 -3.83 -24.15
C CYS A 9 0.43 -2.57 -24.81
N LEU A 10 0.66 -1.54 -24.00
CA LEU A 10 1.22 -0.26 -24.45
C LEU A 10 2.53 0.03 -23.71
N PRO A 11 3.54 0.59 -24.39
CA PRO A 11 4.74 1.07 -23.71
C PRO A 11 4.41 2.21 -22.76
N VAL A 12 5.12 2.28 -21.63
CA VAL A 12 5.08 3.43 -20.71
C VAL A 12 5.42 4.70 -21.50
N GLY A 13 4.65 5.75 -21.31
CA GLY A 13 4.82 7.00 -22.07
C GLY A 13 3.94 7.16 -23.30
N LYS A 14 3.08 6.17 -23.61
CA LYS A 14 2.07 6.25 -24.68
C LYS A 14 0.68 6.57 -24.12
N VAL A 15 0.60 7.66 -23.34
CA VAL A 15 -0.64 8.10 -22.67
C VAL A 15 -1.76 8.43 -23.68
N GLY A 16 -1.41 9.05 -24.81
CA GLY A 16 -2.39 9.33 -25.86
C GLY A 16 -2.91 8.07 -26.53
N ALA A 17 -2.06 7.04 -26.73
CA ALA A 17 -2.49 5.74 -27.25
C ALA A 17 -3.41 5.03 -26.24
N LEU A 18 -3.11 5.11 -24.93
CA LEU A 18 -3.98 4.57 -23.88
C LEU A 18 -5.36 5.21 -23.92
N ILE A 19 -5.42 6.55 -23.94
CA ILE A 19 -6.69 7.30 -24.04
C ILE A 19 -7.47 6.91 -25.30
N ALA A 20 -6.78 6.77 -26.45
CA ALA A 20 -7.42 6.36 -27.69
C ALA A 20 -8.00 4.94 -27.60
N SER A 21 -7.27 3.99 -27.00
CA SER A 21 -7.74 2.61 -26.79
C SER A 21 -8.96 2.57 -25.86
N LEU A 22 -8.95 3.33 -24.75
CA LEU A 22 -10.08 3.41 -23.83
C LEU A 22 -11.34 3.99 -24.51
N LYS A 23 -11.17 5.07 -25.27
CA LYS A 23 -12.28 5.67 -26.04
C LYS A 23 -12.82 4.75 -27.14
N GLN A 24 -11.95 3.99 -27.81
CA GLN A 24 -12.36 3.01 -28.80
C GLN A 24 -13.15 1.86 -28.17
N ALA A 25 -12.81 1.48 -26.95
CA ALA A 25 -13.52 0.48 -26.16
C ALA A 25 -14.76 1.06 -25.41
N GLU A 26 -15.10 2.33 -25.67
CA GLU A 26 -16.21 3.03 -25.01
C GLU A 26 -16.11 3.04 -23.47
N CYS A 27 -14.88 3.00 -22.94
CA CYS A 27 -14.63 3.06 -21.50
C CYS A 27 -14.68 4.53 -21.01
N ASP A 28 -15.53 4.79 -20.06
CA ASP A 28 -15.70 6.08 -19.34
C ASP A 28 -15.06 6.05 -17.93
N LYS A 29 -14.53 4.87 -17.50
CA LYS A 29 -13.91 4.64 -16.19
C LYS A 29 -12.57 3.92 -16.35
N LEU A 30 -11.64 4.26 -15.46
CA LEU A 30 -10.30 3.68 -15.38
C LEU A 30 -9.95 3.34 -13.93
N ALA A 31 -9.66 2.08 -13.65
CA ALA A 31 -9.08 1.66 -12.39
C ALA A 31 -7.57 1.46 -12.55
N LEU A 32 -6.77 2.07 -11.67
CA LEU A 32 -5.31 1.93 -11.66
C LEU A 32 -4.92 0.77 -10.74
N VAL A 33 -4.29 -0.28 -11.28
CA VAL A 33 -3.93 -1.48 -10.52
C VAL A 33 -2.47 -1.83 -10.77
N GLY A 34 -1.75 -2.18 -9.71
CA GLY A 34 -0.37 -2.62 -9.77
C GLY A 34 0.64 -1.55 -9.39
N GLN A 35 1.90 -1.95 -9.30
CA GLN A 35 2.99 -1.07 -8.92
C GLN A 35 3.55 -0.33 -10.14
N PHE A 36 3.59 0.99 -10.09
CA PHE A 36 4.27 1.81 -11.06
C PHE A 36 5.68 2.18 -10.57
N LYS A 37 6.70 1.62 -11.20
CA LYS A 37 8.09 2.05 -10.96
C LYS A 37 8.40 3.24 -11.86
N ARG A 38 8.86 4.35 -11.28
CA ARG A 38 9.31 5.51 -12.08
C ARG A 38 10.46 5.08 -12.99
N PRO A 39 10.26 5.01 -14.32
CA PRO A 39 11.33 4.63 -15.23
C PRO A 39 12.30 5.80 -15.40
N ALA A 40 13.55 5.50 -15.78
CA ALA A 40 14.49 6.52 -16.19
C ALA A 40 13.96 7.23 -17.46
N PHE A 41 13.90 8.55 -17.44
CA PHE A 41 13.31 9.33 -18.53
C PHE A 41 14.06 9.16 -19.87
N SER A 42 15.34 8.76 -19.84
CA SER A 42 16.16 8.47 -21.02
C SER A 42 15.61 7.34 -21.90
N ASP A 43 14.81 6.42 -21.29
CA ASP A 43 14.43 5.15 -21.92
C ASP A 43 12.98 5.13 -22.41
N ILE A 44 12.27 6.27 -22.27
CA ILE A 44 10.83 6.36 -22.56
C ILE A 44 10.59 7.16 -23.84
N SER A 45 9.95 6.55 -24.80
CA SER A 45 9.40 7.28 -25.96
C SER A 45 8.05 7.90 -25.60
N LEU A 46 8.05 9.20 -25.27
CA LEU A 46 6.85 9.95 -24.89
C LEU A 46 6.04 10.36 -26.13
N ASP A 47 4.72 10.24 -26.06
CA ASP A 47 3.82 10.90 -27.00
C ASP A 47 3.45 12.32 -26.49
N LYS A 48 2.67 13.07 -27.29
CA LYS A 48 2.28 14.45 -26.94
C LYS A 48 1.49 14.53 -25.63
N SER A 49 0.62 13.56 -25.36
CA SER A 49 -0.18 13.49 -24.14
C SER A 49 0.69 13.20 -22.91
N ALA A 50 1.64 12.27 -23.03
CA ALA A 50 2.60 11.97 -21.99
C ALA A 50 3.52 13.17 -21.68
N LEU A 51 3.96 13.91 -22.71
CA LEU A 51 4.73 15.16 -22.53
C LEU A 51 3.93 16.22 -21.77
N ALA A 52 2.65 16.42 -22.11
CA ALA A 52 1.78 17.37 -21.44
C ALA A 52 1.55 16.99 -19.97
N LEU A 53 1.31 15.70 -19.70
CA LEU A 53 1.15 15.16 -18.34
C LEU A 53 2.46 15.30 -17.54
N MET A 54 3.59 14.96 -18.13
CA MET A 54 4.90 15.08 -17.51
C MET A 54 5.23 16.51 -17.08
N GLY A 55 4.86 17.50 -17.91
CA GLY A 55 5.02 18.92 -17.56
C GLY A 55 4.28 19.32 -16.28
N ARG A 56 3.15 18.65 -15.98
CA ARG A 56 2.38 18.87 -14.74
C ARG A 56 2.99 18.13 -13.53
N LEU A 57 3.73 17.04 -13.76
CA LEU A 57 4.25 16.14 -12.72
C LEU A 57 5.65 16.52 -12.21
N MET A 58 6.39 17.39 -12.91
CA MET A 58 7.84 17.61 -12.69
C MET A 58 8.23 18.12 -11.29
N LEU A 59 7.29 18.68 -10.51
CA LEU A 59 7.58 19.31 -9.21
C LEU A 59 6.66 18.77 -8.09
N THR A 60 6.10 17.59 -8.23
CA THR A 60 5.10 17.07 -7.29
C THR A 60 5.56 15.80 -6.57
N GLY A 61 5.13 15.62 -5.31
CA GLY A 61 5.21 14.36 -4.57
C GLY A 61 4.28 13.29 -5.15
N ASP A 62 4.36 12.07 -4.62
CA ASP A 62 3.68 10.90 -5.21
C ASP A 62 2.15 11.02 -5.15
N ASP A 63 1.58 11.46 -4.01
CA ASP A 63 0.12 11.63 -3.87
C ASP A 63 -0.43 12.75 -4.76
N ALA A 64 0.31 13.85 -4.90
CA ALA A 64 -0.05 14.93 -5.80
C ALA A 64 0.04 14.50 -7.27
N ALA A 65 1.01 13.63 -7.60
CA ALA A 65 1.16 13.07 -8.93
C ALA A 65 -0.06 12.24 -9.35
N LEU A 66 -0.57 11.38 -8.48
CA LEU A 66 -1.75 10.58 -8.77
C LEU A 66 -3.01 11.43 -8.97
N ARG A 67 -3.19 12.49 -8.17
CA ARG A 67 -4.30 13.44 -8.37
C ARG A 67 -4.20 14.17 -9.72
N ILE A 68 -2.99 14.55 -10.15
CA ILE A 68 -2.77 15.18 -11.46
C ILE A 68 -3.08 14.18 -12.58
N VAL A 69 -2.68 12.91 -12.44
CA VAL A 69 -3.02 11.86 -13.40
C VAL A 69 -4.53 11.67 -13.49
N ALA A 70 -5.21 11.55 -12.35
CA ALA A 70 -6.68 11.41 -12.31
C ALA A 70 -7.39 12.59 -12.98
N ALA A 71 -7.01 13.83 -12.64
CA ALA A 71 -7.56 15.02 -13.27
C ALA A 71 -7.31 15.08 -14.79
N TYR A 72 -6.14 14.61 -15.25
CA TYR A 72 -5.83 14.54 -16.66
C TYR A 72 -6.73 13.59 -17.45
N PHE A 73 -7.05 12.41 -16.86
CA PHE A 73 -8.00 11.47 -17.46
C PHE A 73 -9.43 12.00 -17.40
N ASP A 74 -9.82 12.67 -16.33
CA ASP A 74 -11.15 13.31 -16.19
C ASP A 74 -11.36 14.40 -17.27
N GLU A 75 -10.35 15.21 -17.59
CA GLU A 75 -10.34 16.14 -18.74
C GLU A 75 -10.58 15.43 -20.08
N GLN A 76 -10.35 14.13 -20.16
CA GLN A 76 -10.60 13.29 -21.33
C GLN A 76 -11.97 12.59 -21.28
N ASN A 77 -12.82 12.87 -20.28
CA ASN A 77 -14.07 12.18 -19.94
C ASN A 77 -13.86 10.70 -19.59
N ILE A 78 -12.77 10.39 -18.88
CA ILE A 78 -12.48 9.06 -18.33
C ILE A 78 -12.25 9.25 -16.83
N ALA A 79 -13.22 8.86 -16.02
CA ALA A 79 -13.13 8.98 -14.57
C ALA A 79 -12.17 7.91 -13.99
N VAL A 80 -11.19 8.33 -13.18
CA VAL A 80 -10.38 7.38 -12.41
C VAL A 80 -11.19 6.97 -11.18
N VAL A 81 -11.37 5.67 -11.01
CA VAL A 81 -12.22 5.06 -9.98
C VAL A 81 -11.41 4.23 -8.99
N SER A 82 -11.93 4.10 -7.78
CA SER A 82 -11.29 3.31 -6.73
C SER A 82 -11.37 1.81 -7.02
N ASN A 83 -10.26 1.10 -6.81
CA ASN A 83 -10.24 -0.35 -6.86
C ASN A 83 -11.16 -0.97 -5.78
N ALA A 84 -11.28 -0.32 -4.62
CA ALA A 84 -12.14 -0.77 -3.52
C ALA A 84 -13.63 -0.79 -3.88
N GLU A 85 -14.08 0.05 -4.82
CA GLU A 85 -15.46 0.05 -5.31
C GLU A 85 -15.81 -1.25 -6.05
N TYR A 86 -14.84 -1.81 -6.77
CA TYR A 86 -15.03 -3.02 -7.59
C TYR A 86 -14.60 -4.30 -6.88
N LEU A 87 -13.74 -4.19 -5.89
CA LEU A 87 -13.19 -5.31 -5.13
C LEU A 87 -13.35 -5.10 -3.61
N PRO A 88 -14.58 -4.83 -3.10
CA PRO A 88 -14.78 -4.53 -1.69
C PRO A 88 -14.38 -5.70 -0.78
N GLN A 89 -14.40 -6.93 -1.27
CA GLN A 89 -13.95 -8.13 -0.54
C GLN A 89 -12.43 -8.16 -0.33
N GLN A 90 -11.66 -7.35 -1.05
CA GLN A 90 -10.22 -7.20 -0.88
C GLN A 90 -9.86 -5.99 0.00
N VAL A 91 -10.82 -5.26 0.52
CA VAL A 91 -10.56 -4.23 1.53
C VAL A 91 -10.50 -4.87 2.90
N LEU A 92 -9.42 -4.61 3.65
CA LEU A 92 -9.26 -5.14 5.01
C LEU A 92 -10.40 -4.62 5.91
N PRO A 93 -11.15 -5.48 6.62
CA PRO A 93 -12.23 -5.05 7.51
C PRO A 93 -11.75 -4.09 8.60
N LEU A 94 -12.63 -3.18 9.05
CA LEU A 94 -12.33 -2.23 10.13
C LEU A 94 -11.86 -2.96 11.39
N PHE A 95 -12.60 -4.01 11.80
CA PHE A 95 -12.26 -4.86 12.94
C PHE A 95 -11.78 -6.21 12.41
N TYR A 96 -10.48 -6.42 12.47
CA TYR A 96 -9.87 -7.67 12.05
C TYR A 96 -8.71 -8.05 12.98
N ARG A 97 -8.61 -9.34 13.29
CA ARG A 97 -7.48 -9.95 14.00
C ARG A 97 -7.37 -11.44 13.70
N THR A 98 -6.15 -11.95 13.68
CA THR A 98 -5.85 -13.38 13.67
C THR A 98 -6.05 -13.99 15.06
N GLN A 99 -5.90 -15.31 15.19
CA GLN A 99 -6.13 -16.03 16.44
C GLN A 99 -5.19 -15.58 17.59
N ARG A 100 -3.89 -15.36 17.30
CA ARG A 100 -2.95 -14.87 18.30
C ARG A 100 -3.23 -13.40 18.59
N GLN A 101 -3.47 -13.10 19.84
CA GLN A 101 -3.67 -11.73 20.29
C GLN A 101 -2.33 -11.02 20.53
N PHE A 102 -2.32 -9.70 20.41
CA PHE A 102 -1.19 -8.87 20.77
C PHE A 102 -0.99 -8.86 22.28
N THR A 103 0.27 -8.86 22.71
CA THR A 103 0.62 -8.51 24.08
C THR A 103 0.38 -7.02 24.33
N ALA A 104 0.33 -6.62 25.59
CA ALA A 104 0.21 -5.18 25.95
C ALA A 104 1.38 -4.37 25.36
N GLY A 105 2.60 -4.92 25.39
CA GLY A 105 3.79 -4.29 24.82
C GLY A 105 3.72 -4.13 23.30
N GLU A 106 3.26 -5.15 22.58
CA GLU A 106 3.03 -5.09 21.13
C GLU A 106 1.97 -4.02 20.78
N GLY A 107 0.88 -3.95 21.59
CA GLY A 107 -0.14 -2.93 21.41
C GLY A 107 0.38 -1.51 21.63
N ASP A 108 1.22 -1.30 22.63
CA ASP A 108 1.84 0.01 22.89
C ASP A 108 2.87 0.39 21.81
N ALA A 109 3.64 -0.58 21.32
CA ALA A 109 4.55 -0.39 20.19
C ALA A 109 3.78 -0.02 18.91
N ALA A 110 2.64 -0.68 18.62
CA ALA A 110 1.79 -0.34 17.49
C ALA A 110 1.20 1.07 17.58
N LYS A 111 0.73 1.50 18.76
CA LYS A 111 0.23 2.88 18.99
C LYS A 111 1.33 3.92 18.80
N HIS A 112 2.56 3.61 19.28
CA HIS A 112 3.70 4.49 19.06
C HIS A 112 4.05 4.59 17.57
N ALA A 113 4.09 3.47 16.86
CA ALA A 113 4.32 3.40 15.43
C ALA A 113 3.27 4.22 14.63
N ARG A 114 1.98 4.14 15.01
CA ARG A 114 0.92 4.96 14.43
C ARG A 114 1.23 6.45 14.58
N THR A 115 1.61 6.89 15.80
CA THR A 115 1.96 8.29 16.03
C THR A 115 3.12 8.76 15.14
N VAL A 116 4.10 7.89 14.88
CA VAL A 116 5.21 8.18 13.95
C VAL A 116 4.68 8.35 12.54
N LEU A 117 3.87 7.41 12.03
CA LEU A 117 3.32 7.46 10.68
C LEU A 117 2.37 8.65 10.47
N ASP A 118 1.55 9.00 11.45
CA ASP A 118 0.68 10.19 11.38
C ASP A 118 1.51 11.46 11.14
N ARG A 119 2.68 11.60 11.79
CA ARG A 119 3.57 12.75 11.61
C ARG A 119 4.33 12.73 10.29
N LEU A 120 4.71 11.56 9.81
CA LEU A 120 5.42 11.39 8.53
C LEU A 120 4.48 11.53 7.34
N GLY A 121 3.22 11.16 7.50
CA GLY A 121 2.18 11.31 6.48
C GLY A 121 1.99 12.76 6.04
N ASP A 122 2.11 13.72 6.96
CA ASP A 122 2.06 15.16 6.66
C ASP A 122 3.21 15.62 5.73
N LEU A 123 4.31 14.85 5.69
CA LEU A 123 5.49 15.09 4.87
C LEU A 123 5.52 14.22 3.60
N ASP A 124 4.49 13.44 3.34
CA ASP A 124 4.41 12.45 2.25
C ASP A 124 5.54 11.40 2.32
N ILE A 125 5.95 10.98 3.55
CA ILE A 125 7.02 10.01 3.78
C ILE A 125 6.46 8.68 4.24
N GLY A 126 6.53 7.68 3.34
CA GLY A 126 6.25 6.27 3.63
C GLY A 126 4.85 5.96 4.15
N GLN A 127 4.51 4.69 4.15
CA GLN A 127 3.21 4.16 4.61
C GLN A 127 3.41 3.09 5.69
N SER A 128 4.66 2.69 5.94
CA SER A 128 4.95 1.67 6.94
C SER A 128 6.20 1.98 7.76
N VAL A 129 6.21 1.42 8.98
CA VAL A 129 7.28 1.59 9.96
C VAL A 129 7.44 0.30 10.75
N ILE A 130 8.66 0.01 11.16
CA ILE A 130 8.98 -1.07 12.10
C ILE A 130 9.49 -0.45 13.39
N VAL A 131 8.85 -0.84 14.49
CA VAL A 131 9.16 -0.36 15.84
C VAL A 131 9.44 -1.57 16.73
N GLN A 132 10.47 -1.49 17.55
CA GLN A 132 10.71 -2.42 18.64
C GLN A 132 10.55 -1.65 19.96
N GLN A 133 9.55 -2.02 20.76
CA GLN A 133 9.12 -1.26 21.93
C GLN A 133 8.78 0.20 21.56
N ARG A 134 9.64 1.16 21.86
CA ARG A 134 9.51 2.59 21.51
C ARG A 134 10.60 3.08 20.54
N ARG A 135 11.47 2.17 20.07
CA ARG A 135 12.55 2.49 19.13
C ARG A 135 12.07 2.25 17.71
N VAL A 136 12.06 3.27 16.88
CA VAL A 136 11.87 3.13 15.44
C VAL A 136 13.12 2.48 14.85
N LEU A 137 12.95 1.31 14.23
CA LEU A 137 14.05 0.59 13.56
C LEU A 137 14.14 0.99 12.10
N ALA A 138 13.01 1.13 11.42
CA ALA A 138 12.98 1.52 10.02
C ALA A 138 11.68 2.24 9.68
N ILE A 139 11.78 3.15 8.72
CA ILE A 139 10.67 3.85 8.08
C ILE A 139 10.77 3.53 6.59
N GLU A 140 9.63 3.29 5.94
CA GLU A 140 9.56 3.07 4.51
C GLU A 140 9.96 4.34 3.76
N GLY A 141 10.86 4.19 2.80
CA GLY A 141 11.28 5.24 1.89
C GLY A 141 11.01 4.83 0.44
N ALA A 142 11.82 5.35 -0.46
CA ALA A 142 11.70 5.07 -1.89
C ALA A 142 11.96 3.60 -2.29
N GLU A 143 12.57 2.81 -1.39
CA GLU A 143 12.81 1.38 -1.58
C GLU A 143 11.54 0.54 -1.53
N GLY A 144 10.50 1.03 -0.85
CA GLY A 144 9.24 0.32 -0.65
C GLY A 144 9.24 -0.63 0.55
N THR A 145 8.05 -1.16 0.87
CA THR A 145 7.77 -1.92 2.09
C THR A 145 8.66 -3.15 2.25
N ASN A 146 8.78 -3.99 1.22
CA ASN A 146 9.46 -5.28 1.33
C ASN A 146 10.96 -5.12 1.55
N GLU A 147 11.60 -4.19 0.85
CA GLU A 147 13.03 -3.90 1.02
C GLU A 147 13.31 -3.24 2.38
N MET A 148 12.41 -2.38 2.86
CA MET A 148 12.51 -1.85 4.23
C MET A 148 12.48 -2.98 5.26
N ILE A 149 11.57 -3.95 5.14
CA ILE A 149 11.49 -5.10 6.05
C ILE A 149 12.79 -5.90 5.99
N ALA A 150 13.30 -6.21 4.79
CA ALA A 150 14.52 -7.01 4.61
C ALA A 150 15.74 -6.36 5.30
N ARG A 151 15.97 -5.06 5.11
CA ARG A 151 17.09 -4.35 5.74
C ARG A 151 16.95 -4.20 7.25
N THR A 152 15.74 -4.32 7.79
CA THR A 152 15.51 -4.19 9.23
C THR A 152 15.93 -5.43 10.01
N ALA A 153 16.04 -6.58 9.37
CA ALA A 153 16.37 -7.85 10.03
C ALA A 153 17.65 -7.78 10.88
N GLU A 154 18.65 -7.03 10.44
CA GLU A 154 19.92 -6.83 11.13
C GLU A 154 19.85 -5.83 12.30
N LEU A 155 18.77 -5.03 12.36
CA LEU A 155 18.58 -4.00 13.39
C LEU A 155 17.76 -4.49 14.58
N ILE A 156 17.08 -5.64 14.43
CA ILE A 156 16.23 -6.25 15.46
C ILE A 156 17.11 -6.83 16.56
N ASP A 157 16.93 -6.33 17.78
CA ASP A 157 17.51 -6.94 18.97
C ASP A 157 16.67 -8.17 19.40
N LYS A 158 17.17 -9.36 19.10
CA LYS A 158 16.47 -10.63 19.40
C LYS A 158 16.29 -10.90 20.91
N SER A 159 16.98 -10.16 21.77
CA SER A 159 16.81 -10.24 23.22
C SER A 159 15.64 -9.40 23.74
N GLN A 160 15.12 -8.51 22.89
CA GLN A 160 14.01 -7.62 23.23
C GLN A 160 12.71 -8.08 22.57
N PRO A 161 11.59 -8.04 23.30
CA PRO A 161 10.26 -8.34 22.74
C PRO A 161 9.69 -7.19 21.94
N ASP A 162 8.45 -7.37 21.47
CA ASP A 162 7.56 -6.33 20.96
C ASP A 162 8.07 -5.60 19.72
N THR A 163 8.56 -6.38 18.73
CA THR A 163 8.83 -5.84 17.39
C THR A 163 7.56 -5.90 16.56
N VAL A 164 7.10 -4.73 16.11
CA VAL A 164 5.84 -4.57 15.37
C VAL A 164 6.08 -3.87 14.05
N PHE A 165 5.56 -4.47 12.98
CA PHE A 165 5.38 -3.82 11.69
C PHE A 165 4.02 -3.14 11.64
N VAL A 166 3.99 -1.89 11.22
CA VAL A 166 2.75 -1.12 11.06
C VAL A 166 2.66 -0.55 9.66
N LYS A 167 1.48 -0.68 9.04
CA LYS A 167 1.17 -0.06 7.75
C LYS A 167 -0.18 0.61 7.78
N MET A 168 -0.25 1.85 7.27
CA MET A 168 -1.46 2.65 7.20
C MET A 168 -1.42 3.62 6.02
N ALA A 169 -2.57 4.17 5.65
CA ALA A 169 -2.62 5.25 4.69
C ALA A 169 -1.96 6.52 5.26
N LYS A 170 -1.29 7.30 4.41
CA LYS A 170 -0.73 8.60 4.81
C LYS A 170 -1.84 9.59 5.14
N SER A 171 -1.56 10.53 6.04
CA SER A 171 -2.46 11.65 6.32
C SER A 171 -2.77 12.41 5.02
N GLY A 172 -4.05 12.57 4.71
CA GLY A 172 -4.48 13.27 3.49
C GLY A 172 -4.32 12.49 2.18
N GLN A 173 -3.89 11.21 2.21
CA GLN A 173 -3.86 10.36 1.03
C GLN A 173 -5.27 10.15 0.48
N ASP A 174 -5.41 10.27 -0.83
CA ASP A 174 -6.65 9.93 -1.52
C ASP A 174 -6.72 8.41 -1.73
N ILE A 175 -7.31 7.70 -0.76
CA ILE A 175 -7.46 6.23 -0.80
C ILE A 175 -8.31 5.74 -1.97
N ALA A 176 -9.07 6.62 -2.63
CA ALA A 176 -9.78 6.26 -3.85
C ALA A 176 -8.83 6.09 -5.03
N LEU A 177 -7.72 6.83 -5.06
CA LEU A 177 -6.71 6.76 -6.11
C LEU A 177 -5.60 5.77 -5.79
N ASP A 178 -5.18 5.72 -4.52
CA ASP A 178 -4.08 4.86 -4.07
C ASP A 178 -4.36 4.35 -2.66
N MET A 179 -4.65 3.08 -2.56
CA MET A 179 -4.82 2.40 -1.28
C MET A 179 -3.58 1.54 -1.01
N PRO A 180 -2.95 1.68 0.18
CA PRO A 180 -1.84 0.81 0.55
C PRO A 180 -2.20 -0.66 0.43
N VAL A 181 -1.25 -1.48 -0.05
CA VAL A 181 -1.49 -2.91 -0.30
C VAL A 181 -0.73 -3.75 0.72
N PHE A 182 -1.35 -4.86 1.15
CA PHE A 182 -0.75 -5.88 2.00
C PHE A 182 -1.12 -7.28 1.49
N GLY A 183 -0.17 -8.22 1.49
CA GLY A 183 -0.39 -9.58 0.98
C GLY A 183 0.63 -10.59 1.49
N VAL A 184 0.53 -11.84 1.00
CA VAL A 184 1.39 -12.96 1.41
C VAL A 184 2.87 -12.73 1.10
N GLU A 185 3.18 -11.96 0.07
CA GLU A 185 4.57 -11.60 -0.23
C GLU A 185 5.18 -10.81 0.94
N THR A 186 4.47 -9.80 1.45
CA THR A 186 4.92 -9.02 2.62
C THR A 186 5.05 -9.91 3.87
N LEU A 187 4.12 -10.86 4.09
CA LEU A 187 4.23 -11.84 5.17
C LEU A 187 5.52 -12.66 5.08
N SER A 188 5.91 -13.09 3.89
CA SER A 188 7.16 -13.83 3.67
C SER A 188 8.40 -13.00 4.06
N TYR A 189 8.44 -11.71 3.77
CA TYR A 189 9.52 -10.82 4.20
C TYR A 189 9.54 -10.63 5.72
N LEU A 190 8.38 -10.47 6.35
CA LEU A 190 8.23 -10.33 7.80
C LEU A 190 8.71 -11.60 8.51
N GLU A 191 8.30 -12.77 8.02
CA GLU A 191 8.72 -14.07 8.56
C GLU A 191 10.24 -14.23 8.53
N LYS A 192 10.87 -13.99 7.36
CA LYS A 192 12.34 -14.08 7.17
C LYS A 192 13.10 -13.12 8.09
N SER A 193 12.53 -11.95 8.34
CA SER A 193 13.10 -10.93 9.23
C SER A 193 12.83 -11.19 10.71
N GLY A 194 12.03 -12.20 11.05
CA GLY A 194 11.70 -12.53 12.43
C GLY A 194 10.63 -11.63 13.07
N ILE A 195 9.93 -10.82 12.28
CA ILE A 195 8.85 -9.96 12.75
C ILE A 195 7.55 -10.77 12.77
N ARG A 196 6.93 -10.87 13.94
CA ARG A 196 5.74 -11.73 14.17
C ARG A 196 4.47 -10.96 14.49
N THR A 197 4.52 -9.64 14.44
CA THR A 197 3.40 -8.78 14.83
C THR A 197 3.18 -7.71 13.78
N VAL A 198 1.96 -7.65 13.26
CA VAL A 198 1.54 -6.75 12.18
C VAL A 198 0.30 -5.98 12.60
N CYS A 199 0.34 -4.66 12.58
CA CYS A 199 -0.82 -3.81 12.77
C CYS A 199 -1.13 -3.00 11.52
N LEU A 200 -2.37 -3.06 11.04
CA LEU A 200 -2.82 -2.45 9.80
C LEU A 200 -3.97 -1.45 10.06
N GLU A 201 -4.18 -0.51 9.15
CA GLU A 201 -5.34 0.38 9.20
C GLU A 201 -6.52 -0.28 8.48
N GLY A 202 -7.55 -0.68 9.23
CA GLY A 202 -8.78 -1.25 8.65
C GLY A 202 -9.48 -0.25 7.73
N GLU A 203 -10.17 -0.77 6.71
CA GLU A 203 -10.87 -0.02 5.65
C GLU A 203 -9.99 0.84 4.73
N LYS A 204 -8.67 0.89 5.00
CA LYS A 204 -7.71 1.68 4.22
C LYS A 204 -6.52 0.88 3.71
N ILE A 205 -6.57 -0.43 3.82
CA ILE A 205 -5.59 -1.36 3.25
C ILE A 205 -6.30 -2.28 2.28
N MET A 206 -5.77 -2.39 1.07
CA MET A 206 -6.19 -3.38 0.09
C MET A 206 -5.37 -4.66 0.26
N LEU A 207 -6.03 -5.80 0.21
CA LEU A 207 -5.40 -7.11 0.27
C LEU A 207 -5.02 -7.55 -1.16
N ALA A 208 -3.76 -7.92 -1.35
CA ALA A 208 -3.29 -8.46 -2.64
C ALA A 208 -3.78 -9.88 -2.88
N ASP A 209 -4.08 -10.60 -1.81
CA ASP A 209 -4.54 -11.98 -1.83
C ASP A 209 -5.88 -12.11 -1.07
N PRO A 210 -6.68 -13.16 -1.31
CA PRO A 210 -7.87 -13.44 -0.51
C PRO A 210 -7.56 -13.51 0.99
N LEU A 211 -8.49 -13.05 1.82
CA LEU A 211 -8.27 -12.95 3.27
C LEU A 211 -7.99 -14.30 3.93
N ASP A 212 -8.62 -15.37 3.46
CA ASP A 212 -8.38 -16.76 3.92
C ASP A 212 -6.96 -17.23 3.58
N VAL A 213 -6.42 -16.86 2.42
CA VAL A 213 -5.03 -17.15 2.02
C VAL A 213 -4.05 -16.39 2.92
N ILE A 214 -4.32 -15.11 3.21
CA ILE A 214 -3.51 -14.30 4.14
C ILE A 214 -3.54 -14.89 5.54
N ASN A 215 -4.72 -15.35 6.01
CA ASN A 215 -4.86 -16.01 7.31
C ASN A 215 -4.02 -17.29 7.40
N ALA A 216 -4.13 -18.15 6.41
CA ALA A 216 -3.38 -19.40 6.37
C ALA A 216 -1.86 -19.14 6.38
N ALA A 217 -1.38 -18.19 5.58
CA ALA A 217 0.03 -17.81 5.54
C ALA A 217 0.50 -17.18 6.85
N ALA A 218 -0.32 -16.34 7.50
CA ALA A 218 0.00 -15.74 8.79
C ALA A 218 0.09 -16.79 9.90
N ASP A 219 -0.86 -17.73 9.94
CA ASP A 219 -0.87 -18.83 10.92
C ASP A 219 0.35 -19.75 10.73
N GLU A 220 0.69 -20.13 9.49
CA GLU A 220 1.89 -20.93 9.18
C GLU A 220 3.18 -20.23 9.61
N ALA A 221 3.29 -18.93 9.34
CA ALA A 221 4.44 -18.12 9.74
C ALA A 221 4.44 -17.76 11.24
N GLY A 222 3.39 -18.05 12.01
CA GLY A 222 3.23 -17.61 13.39
C GLY A 222 3.14 -16.09 13.54
N ILE A 223 2.63 -15.40 12.51
CA ILE A 223 2.46 -13.95 12.50
C ILE A 223 1.05 -13.59 12.98
N SER A 224 0.97 -12.66 13.92
CA SER A 224 -0.29 -12.07 14.35
C SER A 224 -0.56 -10.79 13.56
N ILE A 225 -1.76 -10.69 13.02
CA ILE A 225 -2.23 -9.49 12.33
C ILE A 225 -3.43 -8.93 13.09
N CYS A 226 -3.48 -7.63 13.31
CA CYS A 226 -4.69 -6.95 13.77
C CYS A 226 -4.84 -5.57 13.14
N THR A 227 -6.03 -4.99 13.25
CA THR A 227 -6.28 -3.59 12.91
C THR A 227 -6.21 -2.71 14.14
N PHE A 228 -5.98 -1.41 13.96
CA PHE A 228 -6.00 -0.43 15.05
C PHE A 228 -7.34 -0.38 15.78
N ALA A 229 -8.45 -0.58 15.08
CA ALA A 229 -9.78 -0.63 15.69
C ALA A 229 -9.89 -1.81 16.65
N SER A 230 -9.38 -3.00 16.26
CA SER A 230 -9.36 -4.20 17.10
C SER A 230 -8.46 -4.06 18.34
N LEU A 231 -7.40 -3.23 18.29
CA LEU A 231 -6.57 -2.95 19.47
C LEU A 231 -7.28 -2.10 20.53
N SER A 232 -8.30 -1.35 20.11
CA SER A 232 -9.05 -0.45 20.99
C SER A 232 -10.24 -1.13 21.66
N GLU A 233 -10.67 -2.27 21.13
CA GLU A 233 -11.70 -3.09 21.78
C GLU A 233 -11.11 -3.77 23.01
N LYS A 234 -11.66 -3.43 24.18
CA LYS A 234 -11.45 -4.27 25.36
C LYS A 234 -12.07 -5.64 25.08
N VAL A 235 -11.29 -6.68 25.18
CA VAL A 235 -11.83 -8.02 25.31
C VAL A 235 -12.57 -8.01 26.63
N ASP A 236 -13.90 -7.96 26.60
CA ASP A 236 -14.70 -8.29 27.77
C ASP A 236 -14.43 -9.78 28.05
N ASP A 237 -13.72 -10.02 29.18
CA ASP A 237 -13.45 -11.35 29.72
C ASP A 237 -14.74 -12.04 30.20
#